data_aaa3ffb9a18f9e21889564ce22df3487
#
_entry.id   aaa3ffb9a18f9e21889564ce22df3487
#
_cell.length_a   1.000
_cell.length_b   1.000
_cell.length_c   1.000
_cell.angle_alpha   90.00
_cell.angle_beta   90.00
_cell.angle_gamma   90.00
#
_symmetry.space_group_name_H-M   'P 1'
#
loop_
_entity.id
_entity.type
_entity.pdbx_description
1 polymer ?
#
loop_
_entity_poly.entity_id
_entity_poly.type
_entity_poly.pdbx_seq_one_letter_code
_entity_poly.pdbx_strand_id
1 'polypeptide(L)'
;MEDKEKIAREICKKVKEAQLKDFQERMPDNKQGVEIEVNGVKYIAAIRRLTPQECAELQTMPHDYEFVTSETQQYKGLGNGWNIETIKHIFSFIPKDRLSNLKVLSLFDGISGGQISLRGIGANITTYLASEIDKYAIANTMHNFPNTIQLGSVTELNVDEIVEKYGVPDILIGGSPCQSFSFSGKMKGMSTKSGEEIYTLDRYLELKSQGFQFEGQSYLFWEYMRILTELRKYNPDIYFFLENVKMLEKWERCLSHAIGVRGIHINSALVSAQNRRRIYWTNIKTKPVAGEGLFYDESDPFAWPPLEVDIPQPEDRGIVIKDILQEDADEKYYLKDETVAQLMARTDKRKLKDYLLEPQVSVKELFEYICTSDEFNALTGEEKQELAELGYKLEKQRLEDLYNENDKSI
;
A
#
# COMPACT_ATOMS: atom_id res chain seq x y z
N MET A 1 6.50 51.10 -0.51
CA MET A 1 6.29 49.72 0.03
C MET A 1 4.86 49.23 -0.21
N GLU A 2 3.84 49.97 0.15
CA GLU A 2 2.43 49.60 -0.03
C GLU A 2 2.03 49.32 -1.49
N ASP A 3 2.52 50.12 -2.45
CA ASP A 3 2.23 49.89 -3.88
C ASP A 3 2.89 48.61 -4.44
N LYS A 4 4.08 48.24 -3.98
CA LYS A 4 4.82 47.04 -4.45
C LYS A 4 4.17 45.76 -3.94
N GLU A 5 3.69 45.73 -2.68
CA GLU A 5 2.91 44.61 -2.15
C GLU A 5 1.57 44.44 -2.85
N LYS A 6 0.94 45.57 -3.23
CA LYS A 6 -0.31 45.57 -3.98
C LYS A 6 -0.13 44.96 -5.38
N ILE A 7 0.94 45.35 -6.08
CA ILE A 7 1.33 44.81 -7.39
C ILE A 7 1.62 43.30 -7.31
N ALA A 8 2.39 42.86 -6.31
CA ALA A 8 2.69 41.44 -6.11
C ALA A 8 1.43 40.61 -5.84
N ARG A 9 0.52 41.11 -4.99
CA ARG A 9 -0.79 40.48 -4.73
C ARG A 9 -1.65 40.41 -5.99
N GLU A 10 -1.63 41.41 -6.83
CA GLU A 10 -2.40 41.47 -8.06
C GLU A 10 -1.85 40.51 -9.12
N ILE A 11 -0.52 40.38 -9.22
CA ILE A 11 0.14 39.39 -10.06
C ILE A 11 -0.18 37.97 -9.58
N CYS A 12 -0.05 37.69 -8.29
CA CYS A 12 -0.43 36.39 -7.71
C CYS A 12 -1.90 36.05 -7.98
N LYS A 13 -2.80 37.06 -7.94
CA LYS A 13 -4.22 36.86 -8.26
C LYS A 13 -4.41 36.53 -9.74
N LYS A 14 -3.77 37.25 -10.67
CA LYS A 14 -3.87 36.98 -12.11
C LYS A 14 -3.30 35.62 -12.49
N VAL A 15 -2.21 35.20 -11.85
CA VAL A 15 -1.62 33.86 -12.08
C VAL A 15 -2.57 32.77 -11.60
N LYS A 16 -3.16 32.94 -10.41
CA LYS A 16 -4.18 31.99 -9.91
C LYS A 16 -5.41 31.94 -10.84
N GLU A 17 -5.84 33.08 -11.37
CA GLU A 17 -6.94 33.16 -12.34
C GLU A 17 -6.57 32.46 -13.67
N ALA A 18 -5.34 32.61 -14.15
CA ALA A 18 -4.86 31.94 -15.37
C ALA A 18 -4.73 30.42 -15.17
N GLN A 19 -4.24 29.98 -14.03
CA GLN A 19 -4.17 28.55 -13.68
C GLN A 19 -5.56 27.94 -13.52
N LEU A 20 -6.49 28.69 -12.93
CA LEU A 20 -7.89 28.28 -12.82
C LEU A 20 -8.52 28.14 -14.20
N LYS A 21 -8.22 29.05 -15.12
CA LYS A 21 -8.71 29.02 -16.50
C LYS A 21 -8.12 27.83 -17.27
N ASP A 22 -6.81 27.58 -17.19
CA ASP A 22 -6.17 26.42 -17.77
C ASP A 22 -6.73 25.10 -17.21
N PHE A 23 -6.95 25.02 -15.89
CA PHE A 23 -7.62 23.89 -15.26
C PHE A 23 -9.04 23.70 -15.76
N GLN A 24 -9.81 24.79 -15.91
CA GLN A 24 -11.18 24.74 -16.45
C GLN A 24 -11.21 24.29 -17.90
N GLU A 25 -10.25 24.73 -18.71
CA GLU A 25 -10.11 24.31 -20.11
C GLU A 25 -9.72 22.82 -20.26
N ARG A 26 -9.05 22.24 -19.26
CA ARG A 26 -8.72 20.80 -19.21
C ARG A 26 -9.84 19.94 -18.62
N MET A 27 -10.87 20.56 -18.00
CA MET A 27 -12.01 19.80 -17.49
C MET A 27 -12.86 19.27 -18.65
N PRO A 28 -13.36 18.02 -18.54
CA PRO A 28 -14.29 17.49 -19.55
C PRO A 28 -15.52 18.42 -19.71
N ASP A 29 -15.91 18.69 -20.94
CA ASP A 29 -16.98 19.65 -21.27
C ASP A 29 -18.33 19.41 -20.58
N ASN A 30 -18.55 18.17 -20.09
CA ASN A 30 -19.78 17.77 -19.42
C ASN A 30 -19.69 17.83 -17.88
N LYS A 31 -18.61 18.37 -17.31
CA LYS A 31 -18.39 18.49 -15.85
C LYS A 31 -18.37 19.95 -15.44
N GLN A 32 -19.28 20.30 -14.54
CA GLN A 32 -19.34 21.68 -14.00
C GLN A 32 -18.37 21.89 -12.84
N GLY A 33 -17.83 20.81 -12.28
CA GLY A 33 -17.00 20.87 -11.08
C GLY A 33 -17.77 21.32 -9.84
N VAL A 34 -17.14 21.21 -8.69
CA VAL A 34 -17.70 21.65 -7.40
C VAL A 34 -16.88 22.84 -6.89
N GLU A 35 -17.57 23.93 -6.58
CA GLU A 35 -16.92 25.06 -5.93
C GLU A 35 -16.51 24.67 -4.50
N ILE A 36 -15.21 24.78 -4.22
CA ILE A 36 -14.65 24.58 -2.89
C ILE A 36 -13.92 25.84 -2.46
N GLU A 37 -13.97 26.15 -1.17
CA GLU A 37 -13.26 27.28 -0.59
C GLU A 37 -12.14 26.77 0.33
N VAL A 38 -10.91 27.18 0.04
CA VAL A 38 -9.73 26.84 0.82
C VAL A 38 -9.01 28.12 1.19
N ASN A 39 -8.82 28.36 2.47
CA ASN A 39 -8.17 29.58 2.98
C ASN A 39 -8.79 30.89 2.43
N GLY A 40 -10.12 30.94 2.22
CA GLY A 40 -10.82 32.11 1.65
C GLY A 40 -10.67 32.25 0.13
N VAL A 41 -10.07 31.29 -0.55
CA VAL A 41 -9.95 31.24 -2.01
C VAL A 41 -10.92 30.19 -2.56
N LYS A 42 -11.70 30.57 -3.56
CA LYS A 42 -12.64 29.68 -4.25
C LYS A 42 -11.95 28.97 -5.39
N TYR A 43 -12.12 27.65 -5.45
CA TYR A 43 -11.62 26.77 -6.52
C TYR A 43 -12.79 26.00 -7.12
N ILE A 44 -12.68 25.66 -8.38
CA ILE A 44 -13.54 24.66 -9.02
C ILE A 44 -12.75 23.36 -9.09
N ALA A 45 -13.21 22.33 -8.39
CA ALA A 45 -12.54 21.05 -8.30
C ALA A 45 -13.33 19.95 -9.01
N ALA A 46 -12.67 19.17 -9.85
CA ALA A 46 -13.18 17.91 -10.35
C ALA A 46 -12.56 16.74 -9.56
N ILE A 47 -13.40 15.84 -9.08
CA ILE A 47 -12.94 14.66 -8.33
C ILE A 47 -13.03 13.44 -9.25
N ARG A 48 -11.94 12.68 -9.33
CA ARG A 48 -11.89 11.43 -10.08
C ARG A 48 -11.39 10.28 -9.22
N ARG A 49 -11.69 9.08 -9.66
CA ARG A 49 -11.03 7.87 -9.16
C ARG A 49 -9.63 7.78 -9.77
N LEU A 50 -8.71 7.18 -9.04
CA LEU A 50 -7.43 6.78 -9.61
C LEU A 50 -7.67 5.75 -10.73
N THR A 51 -6.89 5.82 -11.79
CA THR A 51 -6.92 4.82 -12.85
C THR A 51 -6.33 3.48 -12.34
N PRO A 52 -6.59 2.34 -13.00
CA PRO A 52 -5.92 1.10 -12.65
C PRO A 52 -4.38 1.21 -12.71
N GLN A 53 -3.87 1.98 -13.67
CA GLN A 53 -2.43 2.23 -13.80
C GLN A 53 -1.88 2.99 -12.58
N GLU A 54 -2.53 4.08 -12.16
CA GLU A 54 -2.15 4.80 -10.94
C GLU A 54 -2.24 3.92 -9.69
N CYS A 55 -3.23 3.03 -9.63
CA CYS A 55 -3.31 2.04 -8.55
C CYS A 55 -2.18 1.00 -8.62
N ALA A 56 -1.68 0.65 -9.81
CA ALA A 56 -0.51 -0.19 -9.99
C ALA A 56 0.76 0.53 -9.50
N GLU A 57 0.91 1.83 -9.81
CA GLU A 57 2.00 2.66 -9.28
C GLU A 57 1.97 2.75 -7.74
N LEU A 58 0.79 2.91 -7.13
CA LEU A 58 0.65 2.86 -5.67
C LEU A 58 1.15 1.54 -5.07
N GLN A 59 0.92 0.42 -5.75
CA GLN A 59 1.42 -0.89 -5.35
C GLN A 59 2.85 -1.16 -5.82
N THR A 60 3.47 -0.17 -6.47
CA THR A 60 4.82 -0.29 -7.05
C THR A 60 4.97 -1.51 -7.97
N MET A 61 3.91 -1.80 -8.74
CA MET A 61 3.92 -2.87 -9.74
C MET A 61 4.92 -2.55 -10.86
N PRO A 62 5.64 -3.55 -11.39
CA PRO A 62 6.49 -3.34 -12.56
C PRO A 62 5.66 -2.88 -13.77
N HIS A 63 6.22 -1.98 -14.59
CA HIS A 63 5.53 -1.45 -15.78
C HIS A 63 5.25 -2.50 -16.85
N ASP A 64 6.00 -3.61 -16.84
CA ASP A 64 5.84 -4.75 -17.74
C ASP A 64 4.83 -5.79 -17.25
N TYR A 65 4.20 -5.57 -16.09
CA TYR A 65 3.12 -6.45 -15.62
C TYR A 65 1.81 -6.08 -16.32
N GLU A 66 1.28 -7.02 -17.09
CA GLU A 66 0.07 -6.82 -17.88
C GLU A 66 -1.18 -7.39 -17.19
N PHE A 67 -2.24 -6.56 -17.12
CA PHE A 67 -3.55 -7.00 -16.65
C PHE A 67 -4.43 -7.42 -17.84
N VAL A 68 -4.85 -8.69 -17.85
CA VAL A 68 -5.73 -9.26 -18.91
C VAL A 68 -7.20 -9.32 -18.49
N THR A 69 -7.54 -8.69 -17.38
CA THR A 69 -8.89 -8.70 -16.81
C THR A 69 -9.55 -7.32 -16.88
N SER A 70 -10.86 -7.26 -16.60
CA SER A 70 -11.58 -5.98 -16.59
C SER A 70 -11.05 -5.03 -15.50
N GLU A 71 -11.22 -3.72 -15.69
CA GLU A 71 -10.80 -2.70 -14.70
C GLU A 71 -11.30 -2.99 -13.28
N THR A 72 -12.54 -3.45 -13.13
CA THR A 72 -13.09 -3.83 -11.82
C THR A 72 -12.26 -4.94 -11.15
N GLN A 73 -11.81 -5.92 -11.94
CA GLN A 73 -10.96 -7.00 -11.42
C GLN A 73 -9.52 -6.54 -11.19
N GLN A 74 -9.03 -5.58 -11.98
CA GLN A 74 -7.73 -4.96 -11.73
C GLN A 74 -7.74 -4.20 -10.40
N TYR A 75 -8.74 -3.35 -10.13
CA TYR A 75 -8.89 -2.69 -8.83
C TYR A 75 -8.96 -3.68 -7.66
N LYS A 76 -9.72 -4.79 -7.85
CA LYS A 76 -9.81 -5.85 -6.83
C LYS A 76 -8.46 -6.51 -6.59
N GLY A 77 -7.75 -6.89 -7.65
CA GLY A 77 -6.43 -7.53 -7.57
C GLY A 77 -5.39 -6.61 -6.92
N LEU A 78 -5.34 -5.34 -7.33
CA LEU A 78 -4.44 -4.33 -6.76
C LEU A 78 -4.78 -4.00 -5.31
N GLY A 79 -6.06 -3.88 -4.97
CA GLY A 79 -6.50 -3.60 -3.60
C GLY A 79 -6.14 -4.71 -2.60
N ASN A 80 -6.25 -5.98 -3.04
CA ASN A 80 -5.87 -7.16 -2.26
C ASN A 80 -4.36 -7.46 -2.35
N GLY A 81 -3.69 -6.99 -3.40
CA GLY A 81 -2.27 -7.25 -3.67
C GLY A 81 -1.32 -6.61 -2.66
N TRP A 82 -0.06 -6.98 -2.74
CA TRP A 82 1.02 -6.44 -1.92
C TRP A 82 1.66 -5.21 -2.57
N ASN A 83 2.21 -4.31 -1.74
CA ASN A 83 3.11 -3.29 -2.25
C ASN A 83 4.48 -3.92 -2.51
N ILE A 84 4.90 -3.96 -3.77
CA ILE A 84 6.05 -4.74 -4.22
C ILE A 84 7.36 -4.26 -3.59
N GLU A 85 7.59 -2.95 -3.51
CA GLU A 85 8.82 -2.41 -2.93
C GLU A 85 8.94 -2.71 -1.43
N THR A 86 7.82 -2.71 -0.68
CA THR A 86 7.83 -3.13 0.73
C THR A 86 8.23 -4.59 0.87
N ILE A 87 7.70 -5.48 0.02
CA ILE A 87 8.02 -6.91 0.07
C ILE A 87 9.46 -7.16 -0.40
N LYS A 88 9.93 -6.48 -1.45
CA LYS A 88 11.33 -6.53 -1.89
C LYS A 88 12.28 -6.11 -0.77
N HIS A 89 11.94 -5.06 -0.01
CA HIS A 89 12.73 -4.65 1.14
C HIS A 89 12.87 -5.79 2.14
N ILE A 90 11.78 -6.46 2.53
CA ILE A 90 11.81 -7.58 3.47
C ILE A 90 12.63 -8.76 2.90
N PHE A 91 12.37 -9.15 1.64
CA PHE A 91 13.03 -10.27 1.00
C PHE A 91 14.51 -10.01 0.71
N SER A 92 14.96 -8.75 0.63
CA SER A 92 16.37 -8.41 0.43
C SER A 92 17.28 -8.88 1.56
N PHE A 93 16.72 -9.24 2.71
CA PHE A 93 17.46 -9.85 3.84
C PHE A 93 17.62 -11.36 3.73
N ILE A 94 17.04 -12.01 2.72
CA ILE A 94 17.33 -13.41 2.42
C ILE A 94 18.79 -13.52 1.94
N PRO A 95 19.61 -14.42 2.51
CA PRO A 95 20.99 -14.60 2.08
C PRO A 95 21.07 -14.93 0.58
N LYS A 96 22.03 -14.32 -0.13
CA LYS A 96 22.14 -14.43 -1.59
C LYS A 96 22.34 -15.86 -2.09
N ASP A 97 23.02 -16.69 -1.32
CA ASP A 97 23.22 -18.11 -1.62
C ASP A 97 21.90 -18.90 -1.58
N ARG A 98 20.91 -18.44 -0.83
CA ARG A 98 19.56 -19.04 -0.76
C ARG A 98 18.63 -18.59 -1.89
N LEU A 99 19.01 -17.57 -2.67
CA LEU A 99 18.21 -17.07 -3.80
C LEU A 99 18.45 -17.84 -5.11
N SER A 100 19.44 -18.72 -5.15
CA SER A 100 19.69 -19.61 -6.29
C SER A 100 18.84 -20.87 -6.21
N ASN A 101 18.16 -21.24 -7.31
CA ASN A 101 17.32 -22.44 -7.41
C ASN A 101 16.15 -22.49 -6.40
N LEU A 102 15.53 -21.35 -6.15
CA LEU A 102 14.49 -21.18 -5.14
C LEU A 102 13.19 -21.90 -5.56
N LYS A 103 12.66 -22.74 -4.69
CA LYS A 103 11.31 -23.33 -4.78
C LYS A 103 10.38 -22.60 -3.82
N VAL A 104 9.31 -22.05 -4.35
CA VAL A 104 8.36 -21.21 -3.62
C VAL A 104 7.00 -21.89 -3.55
N LEU A 105 6.40 -21.91 -2.36
CA LEU A 105 4.97 -22.16 -2.18
C LEU A 105 4.30 -20.84 -1.73
N SER A 106 3.39 -20.34 -2.55
CA SER A 106 2.64 -19.12 -2.28
C SER A 106 1.17 -19.48 -2.01
N LEU A 107 0.69 -19.08 -0.85
CA LEU A 107 -0.71 -19.26 -0.44
C LEU A 107 -1.45 -17.94 -0.56
N PHE A 108 -2.69 -17.98 -1.08
CA PHE A 108 -3.48 -16.77 -1.35
C PHE A 108 -2.73 -15.84 -2.32
N ASP A 109 -2.19 -16.43 -3.38
CA ASP A 109 -1.20 -15.79 -4.27
C ASP A 109 -1.67 -14.49 -4.93
N GLY A 110 -2.98 -14.32 -5.11
CA GLY A 110 -3.56 -13.14 -5.75
C GLY A 110 -2.99 -12.95 -7.15
N ILE A 111 -2.46 -11.74 -7.41
CA ILE A 111 -1.82 -11.37 -8.67
C ILE A 111 -0.30 -11.64 -8.65
N SER A 112 0.15 -12.58 -7.84
CA SER A 112 1.55 -13.07 -7.77
C SER A 112 2.58 -12.03 -7.30
N GLY A 113 2.19 -11.16 -6.36
CA GLY A 113 3.09 -10.15 -5.80
C GLY A 113 4.37 -10.73 -5.17
N GLY A 114 4.29 -11.93 -4.61
CA GLY A 114 5.45 -12.66 -4.08
C GLY A 114 6.46 -13.04 -5.15
N GLN A 115 6.00 -13.55 -6.30
CA GLN A 115 6.85 -13.91 -7.44
C GLN A 115 7.51 -12.66 -8.03
N ILE A 116 6.77 -11.57 -8.18
CA ILE A 116 7.29 -10.28 -8.63
C ILE A 116 8.40 -9.79 -7.69
N SER A 117 8.14 -9.82 -6.39
CA SER A 117 9.07 -9.31 -5.38
C SER A 117 10.36 -10.13 -5.32
N LEU A 118 10.26 -11.48 -5.33
CA LEU A 118 11.42 -12.37 -5.35
C LEU A 118 12.27 -12.20 -6.61
N ARG A 119 11.63 -12.11 -7.79
CA ARG A 119 12.34 -11.81 -9.06
C ARG A 119 13.01 -10.45 -9.01
N GLY A 120 12.32 -9.46 -8.44
CA GLY A 120 12.83 -8.08 -8.31
C GLY A 120 14.08 -7.93 -7.44
N ILE A 121 14.35 -8.89 -6.54
CA ILE A 121 15.61 -8.95 -5.77
C ILE A 121 16.66 -9.89 -6.40
N GLY A 122 16.40 -10.42 -7.60
CA GLY A 122 17.32 -11.28 -8.33
C GLY A 122 17.25 -12.76 -7.96
N ALA A 123 16.15 -13.23 -7.33
CA ALA A 123 15.99 -14.66 -7.05
C ALA A 123 15.80 -15.47 -8.33
N ASN A 124 16.53 -16.59 -8.46
CA ASN A 124 16.32 -17.58 -9.50
C ASN A 124 15.27 -18.59 -9.03
N ILE A 125 14.02 -18.36 -9.38
CA ILE A 125 12.91 -19.23 -9.00
C ILE A 125 12.81 -20.38 -10.00
N THR A 126 13.07 -21.60 -9.54
CA THR A 126 12.98 -22.81 -10.36
C THR A 126 11.61 -23.46 -10.34
N THR A 127 10.88 -23.28 -9.24
CA THR A 127 9.51 -23.77 -9.09
C THR A 127 8.69 -22.75 -8.31
N TYR A 128 7.56 -22.33 -8.87
CA TYR A 128 6.60 -21.47 -8.16
C TYR A 128 5.24 -22.16 -8.14
N LEU A 129 4.84 -22.52 -6.92
CA LEU A 129 3.57 -23.18 -6.63
C LEU A 129 2.63 -22.15 -6.03
N ALA A 130 1.48 -21.93 -6.64
CA ALA A 130 0.50 -20.93 -6.20
C ALA A 130 -0.82 -21.59 -5.81
N SER A 131 -1.28 -21.32 -4.60
CA SER A 131 -2.64 -21.64 -4.17
C SER A 131 -3.50 -20.39 -4.25
N GLU A 132 -4.38 -20.34 -5.25
CA GLU A 132 -5.34 -19.26 -5.50
C GLU A 132 -6.64 -19.87 -6.08
N ILE A 133 -7.78 -19.24 -5.79
CA ILE A 133 -9.11 -19.67 -6.26
C ILE A 133 -9.80 -18.61 -7.12
N ASP A 134 -9.36 -17.36 -7.06
CA ASP A 134 -9.92 -16.29 -7.89
C ASP A 134 -9.44 -16.44 -9.33
N LYS A 135 -10.33 -16.85 -10.23
CA LYS A 135 -10.02 -17.06 -11.63
C LYS A 135 -9.43 -15.84 -12.34
N TYR A 136 -9.74 -14.64 -11.89
CA TYR A 136 -9.22 -13.40 -12.49
C TYR A 136 -7.79 -13.11 -12.02
N ALA A 137 -7.51 -13.39 -10.76
CA ALA A 137 -6.14 -13.32 -10.23
C ALA A 137 -5.26 -14.37 -10.93
N ILE A 138 -5.74 -15.61 -11.02
CA ILE A 138 -5.07 -16.71 -11.75
C ILE A 138 -4.80 -16.32 -13.22
N ALA A 139 -5.78 -15.71 -13.91
CA ALA A 139 -5.60 -15.31 -15.30
C ALA A 139 -4.47 -14.27 -15.47
N ASN A 140 -4.39 -13.27 -14.59
CA ASN A 140 -3.31 -12.28 -14.60
C ASN A 140 -1.96 -12.95 -14.28
N THR A 141 -1.90 -13.82 -13.26
CA THR A 141 -0.67 -14.57 -12.92
C THR A 141 -0.20 -15.43 -14.08
N MET A 142 -1.09 -16.22 -14.69
CA MET A 142 -0.72 -17.12 -15.79
C MET A 142 -0.32 -16.40 -17.07
N HIS A 143 -0.83 -15.19 -17.29
CA HIS A 143 -0.39 -14.34 -18.40
C HIS A 143 1.05 -13.86 -18.21
N ASN A 144 1.36 -13.33 -17.02
CA ASN A 144 2.69 -12.78 -16.74
C ASN A 144 3.72 -13.86 -16.40
N PHE A 145 3.29 -14.98 -15.81
CA PHE A 145 4.13 -16.07 -15.34
C PHE A 145 3.58 -17.43 -15.75
N PRO A 146 3.65 -17.81 -17.04
CA PRO A 146 3.01 -19.02 -17.58
C PRO A 146 3.55 -20.34 -16.96
N ASN A 147 4.71 -20.30 -16.33
CA ASN A 147 5.31 -21.46 -15.68
C ASN A 147 4.85 -21.62 -14.21
N THR A 148 3.97 -20.78 -13.71
CA THR A 148 3.40 -20.92 -12.37
C THR A 148 2.49 -22.14 -12.31
N ILE A 149 2.67 -22.96 -11.28
CA ILE A 149 1.85 -24.17 -11.07
C ILE A 149 0.72 -23.82 -10.13
N GLN A 150 -0.51 -23.84 -10.63
CA GLN A 150 -1.71 -23.58 -9.84
C GLN A 150 -2.15 -24.83 -9.08
N LEU A 151 -2.28 -24.72 -7.75
CA LEU A 151 -2.65 -25.80 -6.85
C LEU A 151 -4.12 -25.76 -6.36
N GLY A 152 -4.86 -24.69 -6.70
CA GLY A 152 -6.24 -24.54 -6.26
C GLY A 152 -6.39 -24.04 -4.82
N SER A 153 -7.39 -24.60 -4.10
CA SER A 153 -7.74 -24.14 -2.76
C SER A 153 -6.72 -24.56 -1.71
N VAL A 154 -6.35 -23.62 -0.84
CA VAL A 154 -5.47 -23.88 0.31
C VAL A 154 -6.01 -24.96 1.26
N THR A 155 -7.33 -25.09 1.36
CA THR A 155 -7.99 -26.08 2.23
C THR A 155 -7.86 -27.51 1.73
N GLU A 156 -7.48 -27.69 0.45
CA GLU A 156 -7.35 -28.98 -0.23
C GLU A 156 -5.89 -29.39 -0.42
N LEU A 157 -4.93 -28.54 -0.07
CA LEU A 157 -3.51 -28.82 -0.24
C LEU A 157 -3.06 -29.97 0.67
N ASN A 158 -2.44 -30.96 0.04
CA ASN A 158 -1.72 -32.05 0.69
C ASN A 158 -0.20 -31.80 0.54
N VAL A 159 0.47 -31.56 1.65
CA VAL A 159 1.91 -31.22 1.66
C VAL A 159 2.76 -32.40 1.20
N ASP A 160 2.40 -33.63 1.57
CA ASP A 160 3.16 -34.84 1.19
C ASP A 160 3.16 -35.01 -0.33
N GLU A 161 2.01 -34.83 -0.99
CA GLU A 161 1.87 -34.87 -2.45
C GLU A 161 2.65 -33.73 -3.14
N ILE A 162 2.65 -32.54 -2.54
CA ILE A 162 3.41 -31.38 -3.06
C ILE A 162 4.91 -31.71 -3.01
N VAL A 163 5.39 -32.22 -1.89
CA VAL A 163 6.81 -32.56 -1.70
C VAL A 163 7.23 -33.69 -2.62
N GLU A 164 6.41 -34.74 -2.75
CA GLU A 164 6.70 -35.88 -3.64
C GLU A 164 6.80 -35.40 -5.11
N LYS A 165 5.90 -34.56 -5.55
CA LYS A 165 5.80 -34.18 -6.97
C LYS A 165 6.75 -33.05 -7.37
N TYR A 166 6.96 -32.06 -6.50
CA TYR A 166 7.69 -30.83 -6.83
C TYR A 166 8.96 -30.61 -5.99
N GLY A 167 9.17 -31.46 -4.99
CA GLY A 167 10.24 -31.33 -3.99
C GLY A 167 9.88 -30.34 -2.89
N VAL A 168 10.71 -30.31 -1.86
CA VAL A 168 10.49 -29.49 -0.67
C VAL A 168 10.65 -28.01 -1.02
N PRO A 169 9.66 -27.12 -0.70
CA PRO A 169 9.82 -25.69 -0.83
C PRO A 169 10.90 -25.12 0.08
N ASP A 170 11.62 -24.11 -0.40
CA ASP A 170 12.60 -23.35 0.37
C ASP A 170 11.96 -22.23 1.16
N ILE A 171 10.84 -21.71 0.66
CA ILE A 171 10.08 -20.62 1.27
C ILE A 171 8.58 -20.81 1.09
N LEU A 172 7.83 -20.56 2.18
CA LEU A 172 6.38 -20.44 2.21
C LEU A 172 6.01 -18.96 2.34
N ILE A 173 5.27 -18.41 1.39
CA ILE A 173 4.79 -17.02 1.45
C ILE A 173 3.28 -16.98 1.41
N GLY A 174 2.65 -15.94 2.00
CA GLY A 174 1.21 -15.78 1.93
C GLY A 174 0.70 -14.50 2.57
N GLY A 175 -0.54 -14.13 2.18
CA GLY A 175 -1.31 -13.06 2.80
C GLY A 175 -2.70 -13.59 3.11
N SER A 176 -2.91 -14.13 4.31
CA SER A 176 -4.20 -14.75 4.64
C SER A 176 -5.34 -13.70 4.64
N PRO A 177 -6.57 -14.08 4.22
CA PRO A 177 -7.69 -13.17 4.16
C PRO A 177 -7.95 -12.44 5.47
N CYS A 178 -8.12 -11.11 5.39
CA CYS A 178 -8.17 -10.22 6.53
C CYS A 178 -9.58 -9.68 6.87
N GLN A 179 -10.63 -10.10 6.17
CA GLN A 179 -11.95 -9.47 6.23
C GLN A 179 -12.56 -9.40 7.64
N SER A 180 -12.28 -10.36 8.51
CA SER A 180 -12.77 -10.37 9.89
C SER A 180 -11.81 -9.72 10.89
N PHE A 181 -10.58 -9.35 10.49
CA PHE A 181 -9.62 -8.65 11.32
C PHE A 181 -9.64 -7.15 11.12
N SER A 182 -9.99 -6.68 9.91
CA SER A 182 -9.90 -5.25 9.56
C SER A 182 -10.94 -4.42 10.31
N PHE A 183 -10.57 -3.17 10.63
CA PHE A 183 -11.49 -2.17 11.20
C PHE A 183 -12.67 -1.83 10.28
N SER A 184 -12.56 -2.09 8.99
CA SER A 184 -13.65 -1.96 8.01
C SER A 184 -14.56 -3.19 7.98
N GLY A 185 -14.18 -4.29 8.63
CA GLY A 185 -14.92 -5.54 8.74
C GLY A 185 -15.69 -5.64 10.05
N LYS A 186 -16.24 -6.83 10.31
CA LYS A 186 -17.02 -7.08 11.54
C LYS A 186 -16.18 -7.28 12.80
N MET A 187 -14.85 -7.21 12.73
CA MET A 187 -13.87 -7.45 13.79
C MET A 187 -14.10 -8.75 14.60
N LYS A 188 -14.74 -9.76 13.98
CA LYS A 188 -15.08 -11.03 14.63
C LYS A 188 -13.90 -11.99 14.79
N GLY A 189 -12.75 -11.66 14.17
CA GLY A 189 -11.56 -12.51 14.24
C GLY A 189 -11.75 -13.87 13.56
N MET A 190 -11.23 -14.93 14.18
CA MET A 190 -11.31 -16.31 13.71
C MET A 190 -12.35 -17.06 14.53
N SER A 191 -13.53 -17.29 13.98
CA SER A 191 -14.61 -17.95 14.71
C SER A 191 -15.37 -18.96 13.85
N THR A 192 -16.04 -19.88 14.53
CA THR A 192 -17.07 -20.73 13.93
C THR A 192 -18.34 -19.92 13.67
N LYS A 193 -19.25 -20.44 12.86
CA LYS A 193 -20.59 -19.84 12.69
C LYS A 193 -21.41 -19.81 13.98
N SER A 194 -21.12 -20.69 14.93
CA SER A 194 -21.73 -20.69 16.27
C SER A 194 -21.13 -19.66 17.24
N GLY A 195 -20.08 -18.94 16.83
CA GLY A 195 -19.46 -17.86 17.61
C GLY A 195 -18.30 -18.31 18.51
N GLU A 196 -17.83 -19.56 18.42
CA GLU A 196 -16.63 -20.01 19.12
C GLU A 196 -15.39 -19.39 18.44
N GLU A 197 -14.56 -18.68 19.22
CA GLU A 197 -13.29 -18.13 18.73
C GLU A 197 -12.20 -19.20 18.78
N ILE A 198 -11.37 -19.23 17.73
CA ILE A 198 -10.34 -20.25 17.51
C ILE A 198 -8.97 -19.63 17.70
N TYR A 199 -8.21 -20.12 18.69
CA TYR A 199 -6.92 -19.55 19.10
C TYR A 199 -5.72 -20.47 18.87
N THR A 200 -5.95 -21.73 18.49
CA THR A 200 -4.87 -22.72 18.26
C THR A 200 -5.11 -23.53 17.00
N LEU A 201 -4.02 -23.99 16.38
CA LEU A 201 -4.06 -24.88 15.22
C LEU A 201 -4.76 -26.21 15.57
N ASP A 202 -4.48 -26.80 16.72
CA ASP A 202 -5.08 -28.07 17.14
C ASP A 202 -6.60 -27.97 17.23
N ARG A 203 -7.11 -26.88 17.82
CA ARG A 203 -8.54 -26.65 17.91
C ARG A 203 -9.18 -26.45 16.53
N TYR A 204 -8.50 -25.72 15.63
CA TYR A 204 -8.94 -25.59 14.25
C TYR A 204 -9.06 -26.95 13.54
N LEU A 205 -8.00 -27.80 13.65
CA LEU A 205 -7.96 -29.10 13.01
C LEU A 205 -9.04 -30.06 13.57
N GLU A 206 -9.26 -30.02 14.88
CA GLU A 206 -10.35 -30.77 15.53
C GLU A 206 -11.73 -30.36 14.96
N LEU A 207 -12.04 -29.07 14.94
CA LEU A 207 -13.29 -28.55 14.41
C LEU A 207 -13.45 -28.86 12.90
N LYS A 208 -12.38 -28.74 12.12
CA LYS A 208 -12.36 -29.11 10.71
C LYS A 208 -12.67 -30.58 10.51
N SER A 209 -12.08 -31.48 11.29
CA SER A 209 -12.32 -32.93 11.21
C SER A 209 -13.78 -33.32 11.55
N GLN A 210 -14.42 -32.54 12.41
CA GLN A 210 -15.82 -32.70 12.80
C GLN A 210 -16.81 -32.06 11.81
N GLY A 211 -16.32 -31.42 10.73
CA GLY A 211 -17.13 -30.78 9.71
C GLY A 211 -17.77 -29.46 10.14
N PHE A 212 -17.22 -28.80 11.17
CA PHE A 212 -17.70 -27.48 11.58
C PHE A 212 -17.52 -26.43 10.47
N GLN A 213 -18.49 -25.51 10.38
CA GLN A 213 -18.44 -24.39 9.46
C GLN A 213 -17.88 -23.15 10.15
N PHE A 214 -16.94 -22.51 9.46
CA PHE A 214 -16.27 -21.29 9.94
C PHE A 214 -16.97 -20.03 9.43
N GLU A 215 -16.87 -18.93 10.17
CA GLU A 215 -17.40 -17.64 9.74
C GLU A 215 -16.33 -16.82 9.02
N GLY A 216 -16.69 -16.25 7.87
CA GLY A 216 -15.76 -15.44 7.05
C GLY A 216 -14.61 -16.26 6.48
N GLN A 217 -13.44 -15.65 6.36
CA GLN A 217 -12.24 -16.27 5.77
C GLN A 217 -10.98 -16.13 6.64
N SER A 218 -11.05 -15.41 7.76
CA SER A 218 -9.84 -15.17 8.58
C SER A 218 -9.31 -16.45 9.25
N TYR A 219 -10.15 -17.48 9.42
CA TYR A 219 -9.73 -18.80 9.89
C TYR A 219 -8.71 -19.47 8.95
N LEU A 220 -8.63 -19.03 7.69
CA LEU A 220 -7.67 -19.57 6.72
C LEU A 220 -6.20 -19.27 7.11
N PHE A 221 -5.97 -18.40 8.09
CA PHE A 221 -4.68 -18.32 8.78
C PHE A 221 -4.25 -19.69 9.34
N TRP A 222 -5.19 -20.48 9.87
CA TRP A 222 -4.86 -21.81 10.39
C TRP A 222 -4.50 -22.81 9.29
N GLU A 223 -4.99 -22.62 8.06
CA GLU A 223 -4.51 -23.41 6.91
C GLU A 223 -3.05 -23.06 6.56
N TYR A 224 -2.69 -21.78 6.63
CA TYR A 224 -1.30 -21.34 6.49
C TYR A 224 -0.43 -22.02 7.57
N MET A 225 -0.86 -22.03 8.82
CA MET A 225 -0.14 -22.66 9.93
C MET A 225 -0.05 -24.18 9.78
N ARG A 226 -1.12 -24.83 9.33
CA ARG A 226 -1.10 -26.28 9.03
C ARG A 226 -0.02 -26.61 8.00
N ILE A 227 -0.02 -25.90 6.89
CA ILE A 227 0.94 -26.13 5.81
C ILE A 227 2.37 -25.81 6.26
N LEU A 228 2.59 -24.71 7.01
CA LEU A 228 3.91 -24.40 7.56
C LEU A 228 4.40 -25.48 8.51
N THR A 229 3.53 -25.98 9.39
CA THR A 229 3.85 -27.05 10.36
C THR A 229 4.18 -28.36 9.64
N GLU A 230 3.44 -28.72 8.60
CA GLU A 230 3.69 -29.91 7.79
C GLU A 230 5.00 -29.79 6.99
N LEU A 231 5.27 -28.62 6.38
CA LEU A 231 6.51 -28.37 5.64
C LEU A 231 7.75 -28.42 6.53
N ARG A 232 7.65 -27.96 7.78
CA ARG A 232 8.76 -28.03 8.76
C ARG A 232 9.21 -29.45 9.10
N LYS A 233 8.37 -30.45 8.84
CA LYS A 233 8.78 -31.87 8.98
C LYS A 233 9.81 -32.28 7.92
N TYR A 234 9.76 -31.64 6.73
CA TYR A 234 10.67 -31.88 5.62
C TYR A 234 11.85 -30.90 5.59
N ASN A 235 11.60 -29.65 5.94
CA ASN A 235 12.60 -28.58 6.00
C ASN A 235 12.38 -27.75 7.28
N PRO A 236 13.03 -28.10 8.39
CA PRO A 236 12.91 -27.35 9.65
C PRO A 236 13.31 -25.87 9.52
N ASP A 237 14.21 -25.57 8.59
CA ASP A 237 14.76 -24.23 8.34
C ASP A 237 14.05 -23.49 7.20
N ILE A 238 12.85 -23.95 6.80
CA ILE A 238 12.08 -23.29 5.75
C ILE A 238 11.86 -21.82 6.08
N TYR A 239 12.15 -20.95 5.12
CA TYR A 239 11.74 -19.57 5.25
C TYR A 239 10.22 -19.46 5.18
N PHE A 240 9.68 -18.55 5.95
CA PHE A 240 8.27 -18.22 5.85
C PHE A 240 8.07 -16.70 5.83
N PHE A 241 6.99 -16.29 5.21
CA PHE A 241 6.53 -14.91 5.17
C PHE A 241 5.00 -14.86 5.17
N LEU A 242 4.44 -14.15 6.13
CA LEU A 242 3.00 -13.89 6.23
C LEU A 242 2.75 -12.40 6.32
N GLU A 243 1.83 -11.89 5.50
CA GLU A 243 1.31 -10.53 5.57
C GLU A 243 -0.12 -10.50 6.07
N ASN A 244 -0.46 -9.49 6.87
CA ASN A 244 -1.86 -9.21 7.20
C ASN A 244 -2.06 -7.72 7.53
N VAL A 245 -3.33 -7.31 7.67
CA VAL A 245 -3.70 -5.94 8.05
C VAL A 245 -3.39 -5.69 9.53
N LYS A 246 -3.28 -4.40 9.90
CA LYS A 246 -3.33 -4.01 11.31
C LYS A 246 -4.65 -4.47 11.90
N MET A 247 -4.58 -5.18 13.04
CA MET A 247 -5.72 -5.79 13.72
C MET A 247 -5.75 -5.42 15.20
N LEU A 248 -6.73 -5.93 15.94
CA LEU A 248 -6.75 -5.80 17.39
C LEU A 248 -5.56 -6.57 17.99
N GLU A 249 -4.96 -6.03 19.05
CA GLU A 249 -3.79 -6.60 19.72
C GLU A 249 -4.00 -8.06 20.12
N LYS A 250 -5.20 -8.43 20.58
CA LYS A 250 -5.57 -9.82 20.87
C LYS A 250 -5.26 -10.77 19.72
N TRP A 251 -5.65 -10.40 18.51
CA TRP A 251 -5.43 -11.25 17.33
C TRP A 251 -3.98 -11.19 16.85
N GLU A 252 -3.33 -10.04 16.95
CA GLU A 252 -1.90 -9.93 16.64
C GLU A 252 -1.05 -10.81 17.56
N ARG A 253 -1.38 -10.85 18.86
CA ARG A 253 -0.75 -11.76 19.83
C ARG A 253 -1.00 -13.22 19.44
N CYS A 254 -2.25 -13.59 19.18
CA CYS A 254 -2.61 -14.95 18.77
C CYS A 254 -1.85 -15.42 17.52
N LEU A 255 -1.80 -14.58 16.47
CA LEU A 255 -1.07 -14.92 15.25
C LEU A 255 0.44 -14.99 15.52
N SER A 256 1.00 -14.03 16.26
CA SER A 256 2.43 -14.01 16.61
C SER A 256 2.83 -15.23 17.45
N HIS A 257 2.00 -15.61 18.42
CA HIS A 257 2.20 -16.81 19.24
C HIS A 257 2.22 -18.08 18.39
N ALA A 258 1.18 -18.26 17.55
CA ALA A 258 1.05 -19.44 16.71
C ALA A 258 2.22 -19.61 15.72
N ILE A 259 2.71 -18.51 15.13
CA ILE A 259 3.80 -18.53 14.15
C ILE A 259 5.19 -18.55 14.80
N GLY A 260 5.27 -18.11 16.07
CA GLY A 260 6.49 -18.15 16.90
C GLY A 260 7.39 -16.91 16.79
N VAL A 261 6.91 -15.80 16.18
CA VAL A 261 7.68 -14.55 16.04
C VAL A 261 6.75 -13.35 16.10
N ARG A 262 7.18 -12.25 16.74
CA ARG A 262 6.47 -10.96 16.70
C ARG A 262 6.66 -10.33 15.34
N GLY A 263 5.54 -9.94 14.72
CA GLY A 263 5.55 -9.28 13.43
C GLY A 263 6.10 -7.85 13.48
N ILE A 264 6.59 -7.38 12.33
CA ILE A 264 6.99 -5.99 12.14
C ILE A 264 5.88 -5.21 11.43
N HIS A 265 5.63 -4.00 11.90
CA HIS A 265 4.70 -3.08 11.27
C HIS A 265 5.45 -2.19 10.28
N ILE A 266 5.09 -2.23 8.99
CA ILE A 266 5.63 -1.34 7.98
C ILE A 266 4.48 -0.59 7.31
N ASN A 267 4.70 0.70 7.06
CA ASN A 267 3.82 1.52 6.23
C ASN A 267 4.44 1.67 4.85
N SER A 268 3.73 1.23 3.81
CA SER A 268 4.20 1.36 2.43
C SER A 268 4.37 2.82 1.98
N ALA A 269 3.86 3.80 2.74
CA ALA A 269 4.11 5.22 2.49
C ALA A 269 5.61 5.58 2.50
N LEU A 270 6.47 4.77 3.12
CA LEU A 270 7.92 4.96 3.06
C LEU A 270 8.51 4.67 1.67
N VAL A 271 7.85 3.86 0.85
CA VAL A 271 8.37 3.42 -0.46
C VAL A 271 7.42 3.68 -1.63
N SER A 272 6.24 4.23 -1.36
CA SER A 272 5.24 4.57 -2.37
C SER A 272 4.30 5.68 -1.86
N ALA A 273 3.46 6.23 -2.74
CA ALA A 273 2.46 7.23 -2.36
C ALA A 273 1.25 6.64 -1.59
N GLN A 274 1.31 5.38 -1.14
CA GLN A 274 0.20 4.69 -0.49
C GLN A 274 0.37 4.59 1.02
N ASN A 275 -0.52 5.21 1.79
CA ASN A 275 -0.61 4.95 3.23
C ASN A 275 -1.24 3.57 3.48
N ARG A 276 -0.39 2.53 3.55
CA ARG A 276 -0.77 1.13 3.69
C ARG A 276 0.00 0.49 4.84
N ARG A 277 -0.56 0.50 6.03
CA ARG A 277 0.03 -0.12 7.22
C ARG A 277 -0.31 -1.59 7.26
N ARG A 278 0.73 -2.45 7.34
CA ARG A 278 0.62 -3.91 7.40
C ARG A 278 1.52 -4.48 8.48
N ILE A 279 1.21 -5.70 8.88
CA ILE A 279 2.03 -6.50 9.79
C ILE A 279 2.64 -7.64 8.98
N TYR A 280 3.93 -7.88 9.18
CA TYR A 280 4.68 -8.92 8.48
C TYR A 280 5.37 -9.82 9.48
N TRP A 281 5.12 -11.12 9.38
CA TRP A 281 5.77 -12.16 10.17
C TRP A 281 6.70 -12.96 9.27
N THR A 282 7.95 -13.14 9.69
CA THR A 282 8.94 -13.88 8.93
C THR A 282 10.10 -14.34 9.83
N ASN A 283 10.76 -15.42 9.45
CA ASN A 283 12.01 -15.87 10.06
C ASN A 283 13.26 -15.52 9.22
N ILE A 284 13.11 -14.69 8.19
CA ILE A 284 14.23 -14.28 7.31
C ILE A 284 15.35 -13.63 8.15
N LYS A 285 14.97 -12.75 9.07
CA LYS A 285 15.88 -12.16 10.03
C LYS A 285 15.15 -11.87 11.33
N THR A 286 15.59 -12.50 12.41
CA THR A 286 14.96 -12.36 13.74
C THR A 286 16.00 -12.13 14.81
N LYS A 287 15.55 -11.59 15.95
CA LYS A 287 16.37 -11.47 17.18
C LYS A 287 15.54 -11.82 18.42
N PRO A 288 16.19 -12.26 19.50
CA PRO A 288 15.53 -12.43 20.79
C PRO A 288 15.04 -11.09 21.36
N VAL A 289 13.87 -11.10 21.97
CA VAL A 289 13.38 -9.97 22.76
C VAL A 289 14.01 -10.00 24.14
N ALA A 290 14.68 -8.92 24.54
CA ALA A 290 15.40 -8.85 25.79
C ALA A 290 14.49 -9.07 27.01
N GLY A 291 14.85 -10.04 27.88
CA GLY A 291 14.22 -10.28 29.19
C GLY A 291 12.93 -11.11 29.17
N GLU A 292 12.36 -11.46 28.00
CA GLU A 292 11.06 -12.14 27.95
C GLU A 292 11.11 -13.66 27.80
N GLY A 293 12.24 -14.24 27.40
CA GLY A 293 12.35 -15.69 27.22
C GLY A 293 12.21 -16.55 28.49
N LEU A 294 12.44 -15.97 29.67
CA LEU A 294 12.33 -16.65 30.96
C LEU A 294 10.87 -16.81 31.45
N PHE A 295 9.94 -16.04 30.93
CA PHE A 295 8.54 -16.02 31.38
C PHE A 295 7.55 -16.33 30.25
N TYR A 296 8.04 -16.83 29.11
CA TYR A 296 7.19 -17.19 27.99
C TYR A 296 6.37 -18.44 28.31
N ASP A 297 5.05 -18.29 28.33
CA ASP A 297 4.11 -19.39 28.51
C ASP A 297 3.59 -19.87 27.14
N GLU A 298 4.09 -21.00 26.70
CA GLU A 298 3.66 -21.62 25.44
C GLU A 298 2.21 -22.10 25.45
N SER A 299 1.61 -22.23 26.63
CA SER A 299 0.21 -22.67 26.75
C SER A 299 -0.80 -21.50 26.64
N ASP A 300 -0.36 -20.26 26.81
CA ASP A 300 -1.18 -19.06 26.63
C ASP A 300 -1.15 -18.60 25.16
N PRO A 301 -2.23 -18.77 24.39
CA PRO A 301 -2.27 -18.38 22.96
C PRO A 301 -2.14 -16.86 22.73
N PHE A 302 -2.09 -16.07 23.78
CA PHE A 302 -1.89 -14.62 23.73
C PHE A 302 -0.54 -14.18 24.29
N ALA A 303 0.32 -15.12 24.71
CA ALA A 303 1.68 -14.79 25.11
C ALA A 303 2.48 -14.29 23.91
N TRP A 304 3.22 -13.19 24.10
CA TRP A 304 4.14 -12.72 23.08
C TRP A 304 5.33 -13.69 22.94
N PRO A 305 5.64 -14.17 21.71
CA PRO A 305 6.82 -15.01 21.51
C PRO A 305 8.12 -14.25 21.85
N PRO A 306 9.16 -14.97 22.31
CA PRO A 306 10.44 -14.36 22.70
C PRO A 306 11.31 -13.92 21.51
N LEU A 307 10.86 -14.14 20.29
CA LEU A 307 11.50 -13.70 19.05
C LEU A 307 10.71 -12.58 18.39
N GLU A 308 11.41 -11.63 17.78
CA GLU A 308 10.83 -10.60 16.93
C GLU A 308 11.55 -10.49 15.60
N VAL A 309 10.87 -9.99 14.58
CA VAL A 309 11.47 -9.68 13.28
C VAL A 309 12.46 -8.53 13.43
N ASP A 310 13.73 -8.75 12.97
CA ASP A 310 14.82 -7.77 13.05
C ASP A 310 15.14 -7.15 11.68
N ILE A 311 14.11 -6.72 10.96
CA ILE A 311 14.24 -6.02 9.69
C ILE A 311 14.01 -4.53 9.96
N PRO A 312 14.93 -3.63 9.56
CA PRO A 312 14.73 -2.19 9.75
C PRO A 312 13.58 -1.68 8.88
N GLN A 313 13.00 -0.54 9.27
CA GLN A 313 12.06 0.16 8.39
C GLN A 313 12.75 0.52 7.07
N PRO A 314 12.04 0.45 5.92
CA PRO A 314 12.59 0.97 4.68
C PRO A 314 12.86 2.48 4.79
N GLU A 315 13.82 2.94 4.02
CA GLU A 315 14.11 4.37 3.89
C GLU A 315 12.92 5.11 3.26
N ASP A 316 12.58 6.28 3.78
CA ASP A 316 11.52 7.12 3.23
C ASP A 316 12.00 7.74 1.91
N ARG A 317 11.32 7.38 0.82
CA ARG A 317 11.63 7.88 -0.53
C ARG A 317 10.93 9.20 -0.85
N GLY A 318 10.06 9.70 0.03
CA GLY A 318 9.33 10.95 -0.15
C GLY A 318 8.33 10.95 -1.32
N ILE A 319 7.90 9.77 -1.80
CA ILE A 319 6.98 9.65 -2.94
C ILE A 319 5.59 10.08 -2.50
N VAL A 320 5.00 11.01 -3.23
CA VAL A 320 3.66 11.54 -2.94
C VAL A 320 2.69 11.24 -4.09
N ILE A 321 1.40 11.40 -3.83
CA ILE A 321 0.35 11.04 -4.80
C ILE A 321 0.50 11.74 -6.15
N LYS A 322 0.97 12.99 -6.18
CA LYS A 322 1.19 13.75 -7.42
C LYS A 322 2.23 13.11 -8.34
N ASP A 323 3.19 12.35 -7.78
CA ASP A 323 4.29 11.75 -8.56
C ASP A 323 3.82 10.56 -9.40
N ILE A 324 2.61 10.05 -9.12
CA ILE A 324 2.03 8.89 -9.79
C ILE A 324 0.78 9.23 -10.60
N LEU A 325 0.28 10.48 -10.53
CA LEU A 325 -0.92 10.86 -11.25
C LEU A 325 -0.63 10.98 -12.76
N GLN A 326 -1.55 10.45 -13.57
CA GLN A 326 -1.55 10.64 -15.01
C GLN A 326 -2.09 12.04 -15.34
N GLU A 327 -1.43 12.76 -16.25
CA GLU A 327 -1.87 14.09 -16.70
C GLU A 327 -3.22 14.02 -17.43
N ASP A 328 -3.38 13.02 -18.31
CA ASP A 328 -4.57 12.84 -19.14
C ASP A 328 -5.35 11.58 -18.76
N ALA A 329 -6.08 11.63 -17.64
CA ALA A 329 -6.97 10.55 -17.25
C ALA A 329 -8.29 10.61 -18.05
N ASP A 330 -8.72 9.47 -18.60
CA ASP A 330 -9.98 9.31 -19.34
C ASP A 330 -11.17 9.86 -18.53
N GLU A 331 -12.10 10.54 -19.21
CA GLU A 331 -13.30 11.15 -18.66
C GLU A 331 -14.14 10.19 -17.80
N LYS A 332 -14.16 8.91 -18.10
CA LYS A 332 -14.88 7.87 -17.35
C LYS A 332 -14.46 7.75 -15.88
N TYR A 333 -13.27 8.22 -15.51
CA TYR A 333 -12.79 8.18 -14.12
C TYR A 333 -13.32 9.33 -13.28
N TYR A 334 -13.79 10.42 -13.88
CA TYR A 334 -14.36 11.53 -13.16
C TYR A 334 -15.71 11.17 -12.57
N LEU A 335 -15.93 11.59 -11.32
CA LEU A 335 -17.19 11.33 -10.62
C LEU A 335 -18.27 12.27 -11.12
N LYS A 336 -19.54 11.80 -11.08
CA LYS A 336 -20.69 12.64 -11.36
C LYS A 336 -20.85 13.71 -10.27
N ASP A 337 -21.33 14.88 -10.64
CA ASP A 337 -21.47 16.03 -9.74
C ASP A 337 -22.31 15.72 -8.50
N GLU A 338 -23.39 14.92 -8.64
CA GLU A 338 -24.20 14.51 -7.49
C GLU A 338 -23.39 13.64 -6.49
N THR A 339 -22.50 12.77 -7.00
CA THR A 339 -21.62 11.93 -6.17
C THR A 339 -20.59 12.80 -5.45
N VAL A 340 -20.01 13.76 -6.16
CA VAL A 340 -19.06 14.74 -5.60
C VAL A 340 -19.74 15.55 -4.50
N ALA A 341 -20.93 16.09 -4.75
CA ALA A 341 -21.69 16.84 -3.75
C ALA A 341 -21.99 16.02 -2.47
N GLN A 342 -22.35 14.74 -2.63
CA GLN A 342 -22.56 13.82 -1.50
C GLN A 342 -21.26 13.55 -0.71
N LEU A 343 -20.13 13.38 -1.39
CA LEU A 343 -18.83 13.20 -0.74
C LEU A 343 -18.44 14.45 0.04
N MET A 344 -18.58 15.62 -0.58
CA MET A 344 -18.26 16.91 0.05
C MET A 344 -19.13 17.20 1.28
N ALA A 345 -20.42 16.84 1.23
CA ALA A 345 -21.33 17.00 2.37
C ALA A 345 -20.95 16.11 3.57
N ARG A 346 -20.28 14.97 3.33
CA ARG A 346 -19.86 14.02 4.37
C ARG A 346 -18.44 14.28 4.88
N THR A 347 -17.65 15.04 4.15
CA THR A 347 -16.24 15.27 4.49
C THR A 347 -16.11 16.48 5.42
N ASP A 348 -15.41 16.34 6.54
CA ASP A 348 -15.07 17.48 7.40
C ASP A 348 -14.19 18.44 6.58
N LYS A 349 -14.66 19.68 6.39
CA LYS A 349 -13.97 20.71 5.61
C LYS A 349 -12.52 20.97 6.09
N ARG A 350 -12.22 20.69 7.37
CA ARG A 350 -10.86 20.79 7.93
C ARG A 350 -9.92 19.71 7.39
N LYS A 351 -10.45 18.52 7.03
CA LYS A 351 -9.66 17.44 6.43
C LYS A 351 -9.48 17.60 4.92
N LEU A 352 -10.32 18.40 4.27
CA LEU A 352 -10.16 18.71 2.84
C LEU A 352 -8.86 19.46 2.55
N LYS A 353 -8.38 20.28 3.49
CA LYS A 353 -7.08 20.96 3.37
C LYS A 353 -5.91 19.98 3.11
N ASP A 354 -5.97 18.80 3.72
CA ASP A 354 -4.91 17.79 3.62
C ASP A 354 -4.97 16.98 2.31
N TYR A 355 -6.10 17.06 1.59
CA TYR A 355 -6.33 16.32 0.33
C TYR A 355 -6.32 17.20 -0.92
N LEU A 356 -6.37 18.51 -0.76
CA LEU A 356 -6.22 19.43 -1.88
C LEU A 356 -4.73 19.54 -2.17
N LEU A 357 -4.32 18.93 -3.26
CA LEU A 357 -3.08 19.28 -3.93
C LEU A 357 -3.22 20.74 -4.34
N GLU A 358 -2.76 21.67 -3.50
CA GLU A 358 -2.47 23.00 -4.01
C GLU A 358 -1.53 22.80 -5.19
N PRO A 359 -1.82 23.35 -6.38
CA PRO A 359 -0.81 23.41 -7.42
C PRO A 359 0.37 24.17 -6.80
N GLN A 360 1.36 23.42 -6.35
CA GLN A 360 2.62 23.97 -5.89
C GLN A 360 3.39 24.37 -7.15
N VAL A 361 2.94 25.44 -7.77
CA VAL A 361 3.78 26.15 -8.72
C VAL A 361 4.95 26.66 -7.88
N SER A 362 6.11 26.10 -8.13
CA SER A 362 7.30 26.61 -7.46
C SER A 362 7.44 28.09 -7.79
N VAL A 363 7.97 28.89 -6.87
CA VAL A 363 8.25 30.32 -7.14
C VAL A 363 9.08 30.46 -8.42
N LYS A 364 9.88 29.45 -8.75
CA LYS A 364 10.65 29.38 -9.99
C LYS A 364 9.75 29.25 -11.24
N GLU A 365 8.78 28.34 -11.23
CA GLU A 365 7.82 28.16 -12.34
C GLU A 365 6.91 29.37 -12.48
N LEU A 366 6.49 29.96 -11.35
CA LEU A 366 5.75 31.21 -11.32
C LEU A 366 6.60 32.36 -11.93
N PHE A 367 7.87 32.41 -11.59
CA PHE A 367 8.79 33.42 -12.10
C PHE A 367 9.07 33.22 -13.59
N GLU A 368 9.25 31.98 -14.06
CA GLU A 368 9.41 31.65 -15.47
C GLU A 368 8.16 32.04 -16.29
N TYR A 369 6.96 31.75 -15.76
CA TYR A 369 5.69 32.16 -16.39
C TYR A 369 5.55 33.71 -16.44
N ILE A 370 5.85 34.41 -15.35
CA ILE A 370 5.85 35.88 -15.32
C ILE A 370 6.84 36.45 -16.33
N CYS A 371 8.05 35.85 -16.43
CA CYS A 371 9.10 36.28 -17.36
C CYS A 371 8.71 36.11 -18.84
N THR A 372 7.73 35.25 -19.16
CA THR A 372 7.21 35.06 -20.54
C THR A 372 5.98 35.89 -20.86
N SER A 373 5.38 36.60 -19.86
CA SER A 373 4.21 37.42 -20.07
C SER A 373 4.53 38.77 -20.75
N ASP A 374 3.64 39.27 -21.60
CA ASP A 374 3.79 40.57 -22.26
C ASP A 374 3.89 41.72 -21.24
N GLU A 375 3.22 41.60 -20.11
CA GLU A 375 3.22 42.57 -19.01
C GLU A 375 4.58 42.64 -18.32
N PHE A 376 5.28 41.50 -18.13
CA PHE A 376 6.63 41.47 -17.61
C PHE A 376 7.63 42.02 -18.62
N ASN A 377 7.44 41.74 -19.88
CA ASN A 377 8.30 42.25 -20.93
C ASN A 377 8.27 43.81 -21.04
N ALA A 378 7.12 44.40 -20.63
CA ALA A 378 6.95 45.87 -20.58
C ALA A 378 7.59 46.54 -19.36
N LEU A 379 8.04 45.77 -18.35
CA LEU A 379 8.71 46.31 -17.17
C LEU A 379 10.16 46.72 -17.48
N THR A 380 10.62 47.75 -16.78
CA THR A 380 12.02 48.20 -16.81
C THR A 380 12.98 47.20 -16.17
N GLY A 381 14.25 47.28 -16.41
CA GLY A 381 15.26 46.38 -15.81
C GLY A 381 15.30 46.45 -14.27
N GLU A 382 15.07 47.65 -13.69
CA GLU A 382 15.02 47.86 -12.24
C GLU A 382 13.76 47.18 -11.65
N GLU A 383 12.61 47.32 -12.25
CA GLU A 383 11.35 46.70 -11.82
C GLU A 383 11.42 45.17 -11.88
N LYS A 384 12.10 44.59 -12.90
CA LYS A 384 12.35 43.13 -13.01
C LYS A 384 13.22 42.61 -11.88
N GLN A 385 14.26 43.38 -11.52
CA GLN A 385 15.17 43.00 -10.45
C GLN A 385 14.50 43.10 -9.07
N GLU A 386 13.70 44.13 -8.83
CA GLU A 386 12.92 44.26 -7.59
C GLU A 386 11.88 43.15 -7.43
N LEU A 387 11.25 42.71 -8.51
CA LEU A 387 10.31 41.59 -8.51
C LEU A 387 11.01 40.27 -8.16
N ALA A 388 12.23 40.04 -8.68
CA ALA A 388 13.03 38.86 -8.37
C ALA A 388 13.44 38.83 -6.88
N GLU A 389 13.85 39.98 -6.32
CA GLU A 389 14.20 40.09 -4.91
C GLU A 389 12.99 39.89 -3.99
N LEU A 390 11.81 40.34 -4.41
CA LEU A 390 10.56 40.14 -3.67
C LEU A 390 10.13 38.68 -3.69
N GLY A 391 10.24 38.00 -4.84
CA GLY A 391 9.97 36.57 -4.98
C GLY A 391 10.87 35.73 -4.07
N TYR A 392 12.16 36.06 -4.00
CA TYR A 392 13.08 35.38 -3.11
C TYR A 392 12.75 35.59 -1.61
N LYS A 393 12.35 36.82 -1.23
CA LYS A 393 11.92 37.09 0.15
C LYS A 393 10.64 36.36 0.55
N LEU A 394 9.67 36.29 -0.36
CA LEU A 394 8.41 35.57 -0.12
C LEU A 394 8.62 34.07 0.02
N GLU A 395 9.51 33.46 -0.79
CA GLU A 395 9.83 32.04 -0.66
C GLU A 395 10.57 31.74 0.63
N LYS A 396 11.53 32.59 1.02
CA LYS A 396 12.23 32.46 2.29
C LYS A 396 11.27 32.51 3.48
N GLN A 397 10.33 33.46 3.48
CA GLN A 397 9.31 33.58 4.53
C GLN A 397 8.42 32.34 4.58
N ARG A 398 7.98 31.82 3.42
CA ARG A 398 7.17 30.62 3.33
C ARG A 398 7.89 29.39 3.89
N LEU A 399 9.17 29.21 3.61
CA LEU A 399 9.97 28.12 4.16
C LEU A 399 10.16 28.24 5.68
N GLU A 400 10.32 29.47 6.19
CA GLU A 400 10.39 29.76 7.63
C GLU A 400 9.04 29.46 8.33
N ASP A 401 7.92 29.79 7.70
CA ASP A 401 6.58 29.52 8.23
C ASP A 401 6.27 28.03 8.25
N LEU A 402 6.64 27.27 7.20
CA LEU A 402 6.53 25.81 7.15
C LEU A 402 7.39 25.12 8.21
N TYR A 403 8.59 25.66 8.48
CA TYR A 403 9.47 25.13 9.52
C TYR A 403 8.88 25.35 10.92
N ASN A 404 8.29 26.52 11.16
CA ASN A 404 7.68 26.90 12.43
C ASN A 404 6.32 26.19 12.69
N GLU A 405 5.58 25.80 11.65
CA GLU A 405 4.34 25.00 11.79
C GLU A 405 4.64 23.53 12.12
N ASN A 406 5.72 22.97 11.57
CA ASN A 406 6.15 21.61 11.89
C ASN A 406 6.71 21.45 13.31
N ASP A 407 7.30 22.50 13.89
CA ASP A 407 7.82 22.49 15.27
C ASP A 407 6.73 22.62 16.35
N LYS A 408 5.49 22.97 15.96
CA LYS A 408 4.32 23.06 16.86
C LYS A 408 3.46 21.81 16.89
N SER A 409 3.84 20.76 16.15
CA SER A 409 3.09 19.48 16.05
C SER A 409 3.83 18.28 16.61
N ILE A 410 4.83 18.50 17.50
CA ILE A 410 5.46 17.46 18.33
C ILE A 410 4.86 17.48 19.75
#